data_168e8f6e865e2e674aed18aef5d87a2a
#
_entry.id   168e8f6e865e2e674aed18aef5d87a2a
#
_cell.length_a   1.000
_cell.length_b   1.000
_cell.length_c   1.000
_cell.angle_alpha   90.00
_cell.angle_beta   90.00
_cell.angle_gamma   90.00
#
_symmetry.space_group_name_H-M   'P 1'
#
loop_
_entity.id
_entity.type
_entity.pdbx_description
1 polymer ?
#
loop_
_entity_poly.entity_id
_entity_poly.type
_entity_poly.pdbx_seq_one_letter_code
_entity_poly.pdbx_strand_id
1 'polypeptide(L)'
;MAYCDAAGALEKNGETFYAISPTPADWPAARATSFFREYNDAMLANLTVHEAMPGHYLQIVVANKVATTTRIRHLIGSGTFVEGWATYAEQIMADAGFGGPETKMQQMKMRLRLIINAIIDHKIHAGNMTRQEAIDLMMTEGFQEEGEAVGKWKRAQLSSTQLSTYYVGNLEINALAKDMKAKFAGDAKSVHDRMLSYGSIATKYVRQLSGL
;
A
#
# COMPACT_ATOMS: atom_id res chain seq x y z
N MET A 1 10.02 -0.02 10.32
CA MET A 1 9.01 -0.01 9.24
C MET A 1 9.72 0.35 7.96
N ALA A 2 9.32 -0.22 6.82
CA ALA A 2 9.86 0.15 5.53
C ALA A 2 9.06 1.30 4.92
N TYR A 3 9.68 2.10 4.05
CA TYR A 3 9.02 3.16 3.29
C TYR A 3 9.83 3.51 2.02
N CYS A 4 9.13 4.05 1.04
CA CYS A 4 9.73 4.62 -0.16
C CYS A 4 9.91 6.14 0.06
N ASP A 5 11.15 6.59 0.08
CA ASP A 5 11.51 8.02 0.08
C ASP A 5 11.78 8.43 -1.38
N ALA A 6 10.72 8.87 -2.02
CA ALA A 6 10.72 9.12 -3.45
C ALA A 6 11.24 10.53 -3.78
N ALA A 7 11.96 10.63 -4.89
CA ALA A 7 12.32 11.92 -5.46
C ALA A 7 11.07 12.80 -5.68
N GLY A 8 11.19 14.07 -5.39
CA GLY A 8 10.11 15.03 -5.57
C GLY A 8 9.66 15.11 -7.04
N ALA A 9 8.36 15.25 -7.27
CA ALA A 9 7.74 15.22 -8.60
C ALA A 9 8.30 16.25 -9.59
N LEU A 10 8.92 17.32 -9.11
CA LEU A 10 9.52 18.37 -9.93
C LEU A 10 11.06 18.38 -9.89
N GLU A 11 11.66 17.42 -9.22
CA GLU A 11 13.11 17.26 -9.17
C GLU A 11 13.63 16.57 -10.42
N LYS A 12 14.65 17.16 -11.05
CA LYS A 12 15.20 16.60 -12.30
C LYS A 12 16.13 15.43 -12.08
N ASN A 13 16.86 15.41 -10.96
CA ASN A 13 17.91 14.42 -10.65
C ASN A 13 17.78 13.92 -9.19
N GLY A 14 16.55 13.88 -8.66
CA GLY A 14 16.29 13.38 -7.31
C GLY A 14 16.52 11.87 -7.22
N GLU A 15 17.17 11.43 -6.16
CA GLU A 15 17.32 10.01 -5.85
C GLU A 15 16.09 9.50 -5.09
N THR A 16 15.82 8.21 -5.23
CA THR A 16 14.75 7.54 -4.49
C THR A 16 15.36 6.42 -3.65
N PHE A 17 14.97 6.34 -2.40
CA PHE A 17 15.49 5.37 -1.46
C PHE A 17 14.37 4.43 -0.98
N TYR A 18 14.66 3.15 -0.96
CA TYR A 18 13.90 2.19 -0.17
C TYR A 18 14.57 2.11 1.20
N ALA A 19 13.88 2.58 2.23
CA ALA A 19 14.42 2.67 3.57
C ALA A 19 13.75 1.65 4.51
N ILE A 20 14.56 1.01 5.35
CA ILE A 20 14.11 0.11 6.41
C ILE A 20 14.60 0.69 7.73
N SER A 21 13.65 1.07 8.61
CA SER A 21 13.97 1.63 9.91
C SER A 21 14.51 0.54 10.85
N PRO A 22 15.65 0.76 11.52
CA PRO A 22 16.10 -0.12 12.58
C PRO A 22 15.15 -0.03 13.79
N THR A 23 15.26 -0.99 14.69
CA THR A 23 14.62 -0.87 16.02
C THR A 23 15.34 0.21 16.83
N PRO A 24 14.61 1.07 17.57
CA PRO A 24 15.22 2.02 18.49
C PRO A 24 16.10 1.31 19.53
N ALA A 25 17.26 1.91 19.85
CA ALA A 25 18.24 1.30 20.75
C ALA A 25 17.76 1.16 22.20
N ASP A 26 16.75 1.96 22.58
CA ASP A 26 16.12 1.96 23.91
C ASP A 26 14.99 0.93 24.07
N TRP A 27 14.68 0.15 23.02
CA TRP A 27 13.65 -0.86 23.14
C TRP A 27 14.12 -2.06 23.98
N PRO A 28 13.26 -2.57 24.89
CA PRO A 28 13.49 -3.85 25.52
C PRO A 28 13.65 -4.99 24.50
N ALA A 29 14.51 -5.96 24.77
CA ALA A 29 14.78 -7.07 23.86
C ALA A 29 13.51 -7.84 23.44
N ALA A 30 12.54 -8.02 24.34
CA ALA A 30 11.26 -8.65 24.02
C ALA A 30 10.47 -7.88 22.95
N ARG A 31 10.49 -6.54 23.00
CA ARG A 31 9.83 -5.69 22.01
C ARG A 31 10.53 -5.75 20.67
N ALA A 32 11.87 -5.72 20.65
CA ALA A 32 12.64 -5.87 19.42
C ALA A 32 12.39 -7.25 18.78
N THR A 33 12.34 -8.32 19.56
CA THR A 33 12.00 -9.66 19.07
C THR A 33 10.59 -9.72 18.48
N SER A 34 9.59 -9.13 19.13
CA SER A 34 8.22 -9.04 18.62
C SER A 34 8.18 -8.27 17.28
N PHE A 35 8.92 -7.17 17.18
CA PHE A 35 9.04 -6.41 15.94
C PHE A 35 9.62 -7.26 14.79
N PHE A 36 10.69 -8.04 15.03
CA PHE A 36 11.27 -8.89 13.99
C PHE A 36 10.41 -10.11 13.66
N ARG A 37 9.55 -10.57 14.56
CA ARG A 37 8.52 -11.58 14.22
C ARG A 37 7.47 -11.01 13.27
N GLU A 38 7.06 -9.76 13.46
CA GLU A 38 6.13 -9.08 12.54
C GLU A 38 6.79 -8.79 11.18
N TYR A 39 8.02 -8.29 11.21
CA TYR A 39 8.79 -7.89 10.01
C TYR A 39 9.90 -8.89 9.69
N ASN A 40 9.52 -10.18 9.58
CA ASN A 40 10.42 -11.25 9.16
C ASN A 40 10.79 -11.17 7.68
N ASP A 41 11.73 -11.99 7.23
CA ASP A 41 12.26 -11.96 5.85
C ASP A 41 11.17 -12.07 4.78
N ALA A 42 10.17 -12.92 4.98
CA ALA A 42 9.06 -13.09 4.04
C ALA A 42 8.15 -11.84 4.00
N MET A 43 7.92 -11.19 5.15
CA MET A 43 7.21 -9.91 5.21
C MET A 43 8.06 -8.80 4.57
N LEU A 44 9.36 -8.76 4.79
CA LEU A 44 10.25 -7.79 4.13
C LEU A 44 10.27 -7.98 2.60
N ALA A 45 10.23 -9.21 2.11
CA ALA A 45 10.08 -9.48 0.68
C ALA A 45 8.78 -8.88 0.13
N ASN A 46 7.65 -9.07 0.83
CA ASN A 46 6.37 -8.47 0.46
C ASN A 46 6.42 -6.93 0.50
N LEU A 47 7.02 -6.34 1.54
CA LEU A 47 7.19 -4.89 1.67
C LEU A 47 8.12 -4.32 0.59
N THR A 48 9.14 -5.07 0.17
CA THR A 48 10.00 -4.65 -0.96
C THR A 48 9.19 -4.52 -2.24
N VAL A 49 8.25 -5.41 -2.49
CA VAL A 49 7.31 -5.28 -3.61
C VAL A 49 6.46 -4.01 -3.45
N HIS A 50 5.94 -3.75 -2.25
CA HIS A 50 5.09 -2.59 -1.95
C HIS A 50 5.84 -1.26 -2.15
N GLU A 51 6.99 -1.11 -1.51
CA GLU A 51 7.72 0.16 -1.47
C GLU A 51 8.57 0.39 -2.73
N ALA A 52 9.14 -0.68 -3.32
CA ALA A 52 10.03 -0.58 -4.46
C ALA A 52 9.36 -1.04 -5.77
N MET A 53 9.67 -2.24 -6.24
CA MET A 53 9.29 -2.75 -7.55
C MET A 53 8.38 -3.99 -7.43
N PRO A 54 7.21 -3.97 -8.06
CA PRO A 54 6.62 -2.94 -8.93
C PRO A 54 5.67 -1.97 -8.22
N GLY A 55 5.80 -1.77 -6.91
CA GLY A 55 4.95 -0.92 -6.08
C GLY A 55 5.18 0.58 -6.24
N HIS A 56 5.36 1.28 -5.10
CA HIS A 56 5.43 2.74 -5.05
C HIS A 56 6.50 3.35 -5.95
N TYR A 57 7.73 2.82 -5.93
CA TYR A 57 8.80 3.35 -6.76
C TYR A 57 8.43 3.37 -8.25
N LEU A 58 8.00 2.24 -8.81
CA LEU A 58 7.60 2.17 -10.22
C LEU A 58 6.46 3.16 -10.51
N GLN A 59 5.44 3.17 -9.68
CA GLN A 59 4.26 4.03 -9.86
C GLN A 59 4.65 5.51 -9.86
N ILE A 60 5.48 5.96 -8.93
CA ILE A 60 5.92 7.35 -8.80
C ILE A 60 6.82 7.75 -9.99
N VAL A 61 7.78 6.90 -10.36
CA VAL A 61 8.67 7.16 -11.51
C VAL A 61 7.88 7.30 -12.80
N VAL A 62 6.86 6.47 -13.01
CA VAL A 62 5.99 6.60 -14.19
C VAL A 62 5.13 7.86 -14.09
N ALA A 63 4.51 8.12 -12.93
CA ALA A 63 3.65 9.30 -12.73
C ALA A 63 4.41 10.60 -12.96
N ASN A 64 5.69 10.70 -12.54
CA ASN A 64 6.53 11.87 -12.74
C ASN A 64 6.88 12.13 -14.22
N LYS A 65 6.74 11.12 -15.08
CA LYS A 65 6.98 11.23 -16.54
C LYS A 65 5.73 11.51 -17.34
N VAL A 66 4.55 11.44 -16.74
CA VAL A 66 3.28 11.65 -17.45
C VAL A 66 3.17 13.11 -17.89
N ALA A 67 2.96 13.34 -19.19
CA ALA A 67 2.68 14.67 -19.70
C ALA A 67 1.31 15.15 -19.19
N THR A 68 1.29 16.28 -18.51
CA THR A 68 0.09 16.86 -17.95
C THR A 68 -0.09 18.32 -18.39
N THR A 69 -1.35 18.79 -18.45
CA THR A 69 -1.66 20.17 -18.79
C THR A 69 -1.22 21.17 -17.69
N THR A 70 -1.11 20.70 -16.46
CA THR A 70 -0.67 21.52 -15.30
C THR A 70 0.26 20.73 -14.40
N ARG A 71 1.27 21.39 -13.82
CA ARG A 71 2.19 20.78 -12.86
C ARG A 71 1.53 20.32 -11.56
N ILE A 72 0.36 20.86 -11.24
CA ILE A 72 -0.36 20.50 -10.01
C ILE A 72 -0.73 19.00 -9.95
N ARG A 73 -0.94 18.36 -11.12
CA ARG A 73 -1.20 16.91 -11.18
C ARG A 73 -0.04 16.03 -10.70
N HIS A 74 1.18 16.55 -10.74
CA HIS A 74 2.34 15.85 -10.19
C HIS A 74 2.45 16.03 -8.67
N LEU A 75 1.90 17.12 -8.13
CA LEU A 75 1.98 17.43 -6.70
C LEU A 75 0.82 16.85 -5.89
N ILE A 76 -0.33 16.60 -6.53
CA ILE A 76 -1.54 16.12 -5.86
C ILE A 76 -1.94 14.76 -6.47
N GLY A 77 -1.63 13.70 -5.74
CA GLY A 77 -2.01 12.33 -6.05
C GLY A 77 -3.25 11.87 -5.28
N SER A 78 -3.88 10.79 -5.76
CA SER A 78 -4.93 10.08 -5.04
C SER A 78 -4.31 9.02 -4.15
N GLY A 79 -4.49 9.11 -2.83
CA GLY A 79 -4.03 8.09 -1.88
C GLY A 79 -4.62 6.71 -2.20
N THR A 80 -5.88 6.63 -2.61
CA THR A 80 -6.51 5.37 -3.05
C THR A 80 -5.83 4.76 -4.27
N PHE A 81 -5.37 5.57 -5.24
CA PHE A 81 -4.63 5.06 -6.38
C PHE A 81 -3.23 4.59 -5.96
N VAL A 82 -2.51 5.40 -5.20
CA VAL A 82 -1.12 5.15 -4.79
C VAL A 82 -1.01 3.90 -3.91
N GLU A 83 -1.78 3.85 -2.82
CA GLU A 83 -1.79 2.70 -1.91
C GLU A 83 -2.46 1.48 -2.54
N GLY A 84 -3.51 1.71 -3.32
CA GLY A 84 -4.19 0.65 -4.05
C GLY A 84 -3.29 -0.03 -5.07
N TRP A 85 -2.47 0.72 -5.79
CA TRP A 85 -1.48 0.16 -6.71
C TRP A 85 -0.44 -0.68 -5.97
N ALA A 86 0.16 -0.18 -4.90
CA ALA A 86 1.19 -0.89 -4.15
C ALA A 86 0.66 -2.22 -3.57
N THR A 87 -0.53 -2.21 -2.97
CA THR A 87 -1.17 -3.43 -2.43
C THR A 87 -1.64 -4.39 -3.53
N TYR A 88 -2.02 -3.89 -4.69
CA TYR A 88 -2.27 -4.71 -5.88
C TYR A 88 -0.97 -5.35 -6.41
N ALA A 89 0.14 -4.61 -6.41
CA ALA A 89 1.46 -5.12 -6.78
C ALA A 89 1.90 -6.28 -5.88
N GLU A 90 1.71 -6.17 -4.56
CA GLU A 90 1.93 -7.28 -3.62
C GLU A 90 1.17 -8.54 -4.05
N GLN A 91 -0.12 -8.38 -4.37
CA GLN A 91 -0.98 -9.50 -4.74
C GLN A 91 -0.51 -10.18 -6.02
N ILE A 92 -0.28 -9.43 -7.10
CA ILE A 92 0.10 -10.01 -8.40
C ILE A 92 1.48 -10.66 -8.38
N MET A 93 2.43 -10.11 -7.61
CA MET A 93 3.75 -10.70 -7.46
C MET A 93 3.71 -12.00 -6.64
N ALA A 94 2.93 -12.03 -5.56
CA ALA A 94 2.72 -13.24 -4.78
C ALA A 94 1.97 -14.32 -5.59
N ASP A 95 0.99 -13.93 -6.41
CA ASP A 95 0.26 -14.84 -7.32
C ASP A 95 1.17 -15.39 -8.44
N ALA A 96 2.18 -14.62 -8.83
CA ALA A 96 3.23 -15.06 -9.77
C ALA A 96 4.31 -15.94 -9.11
N GLY A 97 4.24 -16.21 -7.80
CA GLY A 97 5.18 -17.07 -7.07
C GLY A 97 6.39 -16.36 -6.50
N PHE A 98 6.44 -15.03 -6.52
CA PHE A 98 7.54 -14.26 -5.93
C PHE A 98 7.68 -14.55 -4.43
N GLY A 99 8.90 -14.87 -4.00
CA GLY A 99 9.24 -15.12 -2.60
C GLY A 99 8.70 -16.44 -2.01
N GLY A 100 8.01 -17.25 -2.82
CA GLY A 100 7.51 -18.56 -2.39
C GLY A 100 6.28 -18.51 -1.47
N PRO A 101 5.91 -19.66 -0.89
CA PRO A 101 4.69 -19.80 -0.09
C PRO A 101 4.69 -18.95 1.19
N GLU A 102 5.83 -18.70 1.81
CA GLU A 102 5.96 -17.87 3.00
C GLU A 102 5.61 -16.41 2.70
N THR A 103 6.13 -15.87 1.60
CA THR A 103 5.78 -14.51 1.13
C THR A 103 4.31 -14.42 0.74
N LYS A 104 3.75 -15.45 0.10
CA LYS A 104 2.30 -15.52 -0.18
C LYS A 104 1.48 -15.48 1.11
N MET A 105 1.89 -16.20 2.14
CA MET A 105 1.22 -16.17 3.45
C MET A 105 1.29 -14.76 4.08
N GLN A 106 2.43 -14.10 4.01
CA GLN A 106 2.57 -12.73 4.52
C GLN A 106 1.74 -11.72 3.72
N GLN A 107 1.64 -11.88 2.40
CA GLN A 107 0.75 -11.07 1.58
C GLN A 107 -0.72 -11.26 1.97
N MET A 108 -1.15 -12.47 2.28
CA MET A 108 -2.51 -12.74 2.79
C MET A 108 -2.74 -12.12 4.17
N LYS A 109 -1.75 -12.21 5.09
CA LYS A 109 -1.77 -11.52 6.37
C LYS A 109 -1.86 -9.99 6.17
N MET A 110 -1.08 -9.44 5.23
CA MET A 110 -1.18 -8.02 4.90
C MET A 110 -2.59 -7.65 4.42
N ARG A 111 -3.22 -8.46 3.58
CA ARG A 111 -4.60 -8.23 3.14
C ARG A 111 -5.59 -8.16 4.31
N LEU A 112 -5.46 -9.02 5.32
CA LEU A 112 -6.25 -8.92 6.55
C LEU A 112 -6.00 -7.58 7.27
N ARG A 113 -4.74 -7.14 7.35
CA ARG A 113 -4.39 -5.82 7.91
C ARG A 113 -5.09 -4.67 7.17
N LEU A 114 -5.15 -4.71 5.83
CA LEU A 114 -5.82 -3.66 5.05
C LEU A 114 -7.31 -3.59 5.38
N ILE A 115 -7.98 -4.74 5.49
CA ILE A 115 -9.40 -4.82 5.85
C ILE A 115 -9.61 -4.27 7.26
N ILE A 116 -8.82 -4.72 8.23
CA ILE A 116 -8.89 -4.27 9.61
C ILE A 116 -8.59 -2.77 9.72
N ASN A 117 -7.59 -2.27 8.98
CA ASN A 117 -7.29 -0.84 8.91
C ASN A 117 -8.51 -0.02 8.50
N ALA A 118 -9.26 -0.46 7.47
CA ALA A 118 -10.48 0.22 7.05
C ALA A 118 -11.59 0.16 8.10
N ILE A 119 -11.74 -0.97 8.79
CA ILE A 119 -12.73 -1.15 9.87
C ILE A 119 -12.41 -0.23 11.04
N ILE A 120 -11.17 -0.21 11.53
CA ILE A 120 -10.79 0.62 12.69
C ILE A 120 -10.84 2.10 12.35
N ASP A 121 -10.39 2.51 11.16
CA ASP A 121 -10.47 3.88 10.69
C ASP A 121 -11.93 4.39 10.73
N HIS A 122 -12.84 3.63 10.13
CA HIS A 122 -14.27 3.97 10.17
C HIS A 122 -14.83 3.97 11.58
N LYS A 123 -14.58 2.93 12.37
CA LYS A 123 -15.20 2.78 13.70
C LYS A 123 -14.63 3.73 14.75
N ILE A 124 -13.39 4.21 14.60
CA ILE A 124 -12.80 5.23 15.47
C ILE A 124 -13.43 6.59 15.20
N HIS A 125 -13.63 6.94 13.92
CA HIS A 125 -14.06 8.29 13.55
C HIS A 125 -15.57 8.46 13.40
N ALA A 126 -16.31 7.41 13.08
CA ALA A 126 -17.75 7.43 12.87
C ALA A 126 -18.55 6.47 13.79
N GLY A 127 -17.86 5.77 14.66
CA GLY A 127 -18.42 4.85 15.66
C GLY A 127 -17.89 5.14 17.05
N ASN A 128 -17.94 4.14 17.92
CA ASN A 128 -17.48 4.23 19.31
C ASN A 128 -16.51 3.11 19.66
N MET A 129 -15.63 2.71 18.72
CA MET A 129 -14.68 1.64 18.97
C MET A 129 -13.67 2.04 20.03
N THR A 130 -13.56 1.24 21.06
CA THR A 130 -12.57 1.42 22.12
C THR A 130 -11.17 0.99 21.66
N ARG A 131 -10.16 1.47 22.38
CA ARG A 131 -8.77 1.03 22.16
C ARG A 131 -8.63 -0.50 22.28
N GLN A 132 -9.26 -1.12 23.27
CA GLN A 132 -9.13 -2.55 23.51
C GLN A 132 -9.77 -3.36 22.38
N GLU A 133 -10.98 -3.01 21.96
CA GLU A 133 -11.64 -3.67 20.81
C GLU A 133 -10.80 -3.58 19.52
N ALA A 134 -10.15 -2.45 19.28
CA ALA A 134 -9.28 -2.29 18.11
C ALA A 134 -8.03 -3.17 18.19
N ILE A 135 -7.37 -3.23 19.36
CA ILE A 135 -6.19 -4.07 19.59
C ILE A 135 -6.57 -5.55 19.48
N ASP A 136 -7.65 -5.96 20.11
CA ASP A 136 -8.12 -7.36 20.07
C ASP A 136 -8.41 -7.79 18.63
N LEU A 137 -9.11 -6.96 17.86
CA LEU A 137 -9.38 -7.23 16.44
C LEU A 137 -8.09 -7.37 15.62
N MET A 138 -7.10 -6.48 15.83
CA MET A 138 -5.83 -6.54 15.12
C MET A 138 -5.01 -7.78 15.47
N MET A 139 -5.03 -8.20 16.74
CA MET A 139 -4.25 -9.35 17.21
C MET A 139 -4.91 -10.68 16.87
N THR A 140 -6.22 -10.81 17.09
CA THR A 140 -6.93 -12.10 16.93
C THR A 140 -7.26 -12.39 15.46
N GLU A 141 -7.78 -11.41 14.73
CA GLU A 141 -8.19 -11.60 13.33
C GLU A 141 -7.11 -11.18 12.32
N GLY A 142 -6.24 -10.24 12.71
CA GLY A 142 -5.17 -9.71 11.87
C GLY A 142 -3.82 -10.37 12.11
N PHE A 143 -3.70 -11.21 13.15
CA PHE A 143 -2.45 -11.88 13.54
C PHE A 143 -1.28 -10.91 13.72
N GLN A 144 -1.58 -9.68 14.15
CA GLN A 144 -0.58 -8.64 14.36
C GLN A 144 0.04 -8.78 15.76
N GLU A 145 1.32 -8.46 15.86
CA GLU A 145 2.01 -8.38 17.16
C GLU A 145 1.48 -7.16 17.95
N GLU A 146 1.42 -7.27 19.28
CA GLU A 146 0.85 -6.24 20.16
C GLU A 146 1.47 -4.86 19.94
N GLY A 147 2.80 -4.79 19.81
CA GLY A 147 3.51 -3.54 19.59
C GLY A 147 3.07 -2.82 18.30
N GLU A 148 2.80 -3.58 17.23
CA GLU A 148 2.27 -3.07 15.98
C GLU A 148 0.82 -2.60 16.15
N ALA A 149 -0.03 -3.38 16.82
CA ALA A 149 -1.43 -3.04 17.07
C ALA A 149 -1.56 -1.73 17.89
N VAL A 150 -0.75 -1.57 18.95
CA VAL A 150 -0.71 -0.33 19.74
C VAL A 150 -0.24 0.87 18.92
N GLY A 151 0.79 0.68 18.08
CA GLY A 151 1.26 1.73 17.16
C GLY A 151 0.19 2.12 16.15
N LYS A 152 -0.52 1.14 15.61
CA LYS A 152 -1.60 1.33 14.65
C LYS A 152 -2.79 2.09 15.24
N TRP A 153 -3.18 1.77 16.48
CA TRP A 153 -4.20 2.53 17.18
C TRP A 153 -3.87 4.02 17.28
N LYS A 154 -2.62 4.35 17.66
CA LYS A 154 -2.16 5.76 17.72
C LYS A 154 -2.21 6.41 16.33
N ARG A 155 -1.72 5.72 15.29
CA ARG A 155 -1.76 6.23 13.91
C ARG A 155 -3.18 6.51 13.44
N ALA A 156 -4.12 5.61 13.74
CA ALA A 156 -5.52 5.75 13.37
C ALA A 156 -6.18 7.00 13.98
N GLN A 157 -5.75 7.42 15.18
CA GLN A 157 -6.25 8.64 15.82
C GLN A 157 -5.63 9.93 15.25
N LEU A 158 -4.44 9.85 14.64
CA LEU A 158 -3.72 11.01 14.07
C LEU A 158 -4.15 11.34 12.64
N SER A 159 -4.91 10.47 11.99
CA SER A 159 -5.38 10.66 10.63
C SER A 159 -6.82 10.15 10.49
N SER A 160 -7.58 10.69 9.55
CA SER A 160 -8.91 10.20 9.19
C SER A 160 -8.91 9.78 7.73
N THR A 161 -9.55 8.65 7.42
CA THR A 161 -9.67 8.04 6.09
C THR A 161 -8.38 7.52 5.45
N GLN A 162 -7.21 7.84 5.99
CA GLN A 162 -5.93 7.41 5.43
C GLN A 162 -5.75 5.88 5.49
N LEU A 163 -6.12 5.25 6.60
CA LEU A 163 -6.03 3.79 6.74
C LEU A 163 -7.00 3.04 5.84
N SER A 164 -8.11 3.67 5.47
CA SER A 164 -9.09 3.11 4.53
C SER A 164 -8.59 3.11 3.08
N THR A 165 -7.65 3.99 2.72
CA THR A 165 -7.16 4.10 1.32
C THR A 165 -6.52 2.83 0.80
N TYR A 166 -5.89 2.05 1.67
CA TYR A 166 -5.23 0.78 1.31
C TYR A 166 -6.23 -0.25 0.76
N TYR A 167 -7.27 -0.56 1.54
CA TYR A 167 -8.22 -1.60 1.15
C TYR A 167 -9.17 -1.12 0.05
N VAL A 168 -9.71 0.08 0.16
CA VAL A 168 -10.56 0.68 -0.88
C VAL A 168 -9.79 0.81 -2.18
N GLY A 169 -8.55 1.29 -2.11
CA GLY A 169 -7.67 1.39 -3.28
C GLY A 169 -7.37 0.03 -3.91
N ASN A 170 -7.10 -1.00 -3.10
CA ASN A 170 -6.89 -2.36 -3.61
C ASN A 170 -8.12 -2.86 -4.39
N LEU A 171 -9.32 -2.67 -3.87
CA LEU A 171 -10.55 -3.05 -4.55
C LEU A 171 -10.73 -2.29 -5.88
N GLU A 172 -10.52 -0.97 -5.86
CA GLU A 172 -10.66 -0.12 -7.05
C GLU A 172 -9.63 -0.45 -8.14
N ILE A 173 -8.37 -0.69 -7.76
CA ILE A 173 -7.31 -1.05 -8.71
C ILE A 173 -7.54 -2.44 -9.30
N ASN A 174 -7.95 -3.43 -8.49
CA ASN A 174 -8.32 -4.75 -9.02
C ASN A 174 -9.48 -4.67 -10.01
N ALA A 175 -10.51 -3.91 -9.70
CA ALA A 175 -11.65 -3.71 -10.60
C ALA A 175 -11.21 -2.99 -11.88
N LEU A 176 -10.37 -1.95 -11.78
CA LEU A 176 -9.83 -1.22 -12.92
C LEU A 176 -8.99 -2.13 -13.82
N ALA A 177 -8.09 -2.94 -13.26
CA ALA A 177 -7.26 -3.89 -14.01
C ALA A 177 -8.11 -4.92 -14.77
N LYS A 178 -9.14 -5.47 -14.11
CA LYS A 178 -10.09 -6.39 -14.74
C LYS A 178 -10.80 -5.76 -15.94
N ASP A 179 -11.32 -4.54 -15.78
CA ASP A 179 -12.09 -3.87 -16.81
C ASP A 179 -11.18 -3.41 -17.96
N MET A 180 -9.98 -2.93 -17.68
CA MET A 180 -8.98 -2.60 -18.71
C MET A 180 -8.56 -3.83 -19.51
N LYS A 181 -8.34 -4.96 -18.84
CA LYS A 181 -8.02 -6.24 -19.51
C LYS A 181 -9.14 -6.67 -20.45
N ALA A 182 -10.39 -6.53 -20.02
CA ALA A 182 -11.55 -6.88 -20.83
C ALA A 182 -11.69 -5.97 -22.06
N LYS A 183 -11.45 -4.66 -21.89
CA LYS A 183 -11.59 -3.67 -22.97
C LYS A 183 -10.46 -3.68 -23.98
N PHE A 184 -9.21 -3.76 -23.53
CA PHE A 184 -8.04 -3.50 -24.37
C PHE A 184 -7.30 -4.76 -24.84
N ALA A 185 -7.76 -5.95 -24.46
CA ALA A 185 -7.25 -7.24 -24.92
C ALA A 185 -5.71 -7.29 -24.99
N GLY A 186 -5.04 -7.16 -23.83
CA GLY A 186 -3.57 -7.19 -23.73
C GLY A 186 -3.05 -8.21 -22.73
N ASP A 187 -1.75 -8.39 -22.71
CA ASP A 187 -1.05 -9.08 -21.64
C ASP A 187 -1.09 -8.24 -20.34
N ALA A 188 -0.68 -8.84 -19.24
CA ALA A 188 -0.69 -8.16 -17.95
C ALA A 188 0.15 -6.87 -17.97
N LYS A 189 1.33 -6.89 -18.63
CA LYS A 189 2.21 -5.73 -18.73
C LYS A 189 1.53 -4.56 -19.45
N SER A 190 0.91 -4.81 -20.59
CA SER A 190 0.21 -3.78 -21.37
C SER A 190 -0.93 -3.13 -20.58
N VAL A 191 -1.66 -3.92 -19.80
CA VAL A 191 -2.72 -3.41 -18.91
C VAL A 191 -2.14 -2.51 -17.83
N HIS A 192 -1.07 -2.96 -17.16
CA HIS A 192 -0.42 -2.21 -16.08
C HIS A 192 0.22 -0.91 -16.60
N ASP A 193 0.94 -0.96 -17.71
CA ASP A 193 1.52 0.23 -18.35
C ASP A 193 0.43 1.27 -18.66
N ARG A 194 -0.72 0.83 -19.17
CA ARG A 194 -1.85 1.70 -19.44
C ARG A 194 -2.44 2.29 -18.15
N MET A 195 -2.62 1.50 -17.10
CA MET A 195 -3.12 2.01 -15.82
C MET A 195 -2.21 3.10 -15.27
N LEU A 196 -0.91 2.89 -15.27
CA LEU A 196 0.10 3.83 -14.76
C LEU A 196 0.27 5.07 -15.64
N SER A 197 -0.02 4.99 -16.95
CA SER A 197 0.16 6.10 -17.88
C SER A 197 -0.73 7.32 -17.61
N TYR A 198 -1.74 7.19 -16.75
CA TYR A 198 -2.59 8.30 -16.32
C TYR A 198 -2.04 9.06 -15.11
N GLY A 199 -0.93 8.58 -14.50
CA GLY A 199 -0.37 9.14 -13.27
C GLY A 199 -1.17 8.76 -12.03
N SER A 200 -0.96 9.49 -10.93
CA SER A 200 -1.53 9.17 -9.61
C SER A 200 -2.92 9.77 -9.39
N ILE A 201 -3.81 9.71 -10.39
CA ILE A 201 -5.18 10.26 -10.27
C ILE A 201 -6.15 9.21 -9.70
N ALA A 202 -7.29 9.67 -9.16
CA ALA A 202 -8.31 8.76 -8.67
C ALA A 202 -8.83 7.84 -9.79
N THR A 203 -9.07 6.57 -9.46
CA THR A 203 -9.46 5.49 -10.40
C THR A 203 -10.68 5.84 -11.24
N LYS A 204 -11.64 6.61 -10.68
CA LYS A 204 -12.79 7.11 -11.44
C LYS A 204 -12.41 7.95 -12.66
N TYR A 205 -11.35 8.75 -12.52
CA TYR A 205 -10.86 9.56 -13.64
C TYR A 205 -10.02 8.75 -14.62
N VAL A 206 -9.29 7.74 -14.14
CA VAL A 206 -8.63 6.77 -15.02
C VAL A 206 -9.66 6.07 -15.89
N ARG A 207 -10.78 5.62 -15.32
CA ARG A 207 -11.91 5.02 -16.06
C ARG A 207 -12.46 5.98 -17.11
N GLN A 208 -12.79 7.20 -16.72
CA GLN A 208 -13.34 8.21 -17.60
C GLN A 208 -12.40 8.51 -18.79
N LEU A 209 -11.10 8.70 -18.53
CA LEU A 209 -10.09 9.01 -19.55
C LEU A 209 -9.77 7.82 -20.46
N SER A 210 -9.92 6.60 -19.97
CA SER A 210 -9.76 5.37 -20.74
C SER A 210 -11.04 4.95 -21.47
N GLY A 211 -12.15 5.64 -21.23
CA GLY A 211 -13.47 5.34 -21.80
C GLY A 211 -14.14 4.10 -21.22
N LEU A 212 -13.77 3.68 -19.99
CA LEU A 212 -14.39 2.59 -19.22
C LEU A 212 -15.69 3.05 -18.57
#